data_64daf7074d5f090251bdc063c361aa5d
#
_entry.id   64daf7074d5f090251bdc063c361aa5d
#
_cell.length_a   1.000
_cell.length_b   1.000
_cell.length_c   1.000
_cell.angle_alpha   90.00
_cell.angle_beta   90.00
_cell.angle_gamma   90.00
#
_symmetry.space_group_name_H-M   'P 1'
#
loop_
_entity.id
_entity.type
_entity.pdbx_description
1 polymer ?
#
loop_
_entity_poly.entity_id
_entity_poly.type
_entity_poly.pdbx_seq_one_letter_code
_entity_poly.pdbx_strand_id
1 'polypeptide(L)'
;MSISVGLSLNVTGLRSAEETVRVAEALTAFLIDNDLDRDVVVTEEASAGRVFAGSDYPIIVTRFGSWSDRIEKASHDTVRAVAPAADVDLRWSFEDEDD
;
A
#
# COMPACT_ATOMS: atom_id res chain seq x y z
N MET A 1 9.10 21.78 2.24
CA MET A 1 8.61 21.67 0.86
C MET A 1 7.81 20.38 0.71
N SER A 2 6.68 20.43 0.05
CA SER A 2 5.84 19.26 -0.14
C SER A 2 5.89 18.78 -1.57
N ILE A 3 5.66 17.49 -1.77
CA ILE A 3 5.57 16.90 -3.10
C ILE A 3 4.30 16.08 -3.19
N SER A 4 3.87 15.86 -4.42
CA SER A 4 2.70 15.02 -4.70
C SER A 4 3.19 13.68 -5.21
N VAL A 5 2.75 12.60 -4.58
CA VAL A 5 3.20 11.26 -4.95
C VAL A 5 2.01 10.34 -5.13
N GLY A 6 2.20 9.34 -5.96
CA GLY A 6 1.27 8.23 -6.09
C GLY A 6 1.86 7.00 -5.42
N LEU A 7 0.99 6.20 -4.84
CA LEU A 7 1.37 4.95 -4.18
C LEU A 7 0.79 3.78 -4.94
N SER A 8 1.62 2.77 -5.17
CA SER A 8 1.16 1.52 -5.77
C SER A 8 1.76 0.37 -4.97
N LEU A 9 0.89 -0.41 -4.33
CA LEU A 9 1.29 -1.53 -3.50
C LEU A 9 0.64 -2.80 -4.03
N ASN A 10 1.45 -3.80 -4.35
CA ASN A 10 0.96 -5.09 -4.81
C ASN A 10 1.40 -6.17 -3.85
N VAL A 11 0.45 -7.03 -3.47
CA VAL A 11 0.74 -8.19 -2.64
C VAL A 11 0.32 -9.42 -3.44
N THR A 12 1.25 -10.36 -3.62
CA THR A 12 1.01 -11.57 -4.39
C THR A 12 1.45 -12.79 -3.59
N GLY A 13 1.15 -13.98 -4.10
CA GLY A 13 1.56 -15.21 -3.44
C GLY A 13 0.70 -15.60 -2.26
N LEU A 14 -0.52 -15.07 -2.18
CA LEU A 14 -1.45 -15.43 -1.13
C LEU A 14 -2.06 -16.81 -1.41
N ARG A 15 -2.15 -17.63 -0.38
CA ARG A 15 -2.45 -19.05 -0.55
C ARG A 15 -3.93 -19.39 -0.59
N SER A 16 -4.78 -18.50 -0.07
CA SER A 16 -6.20 -18.77 0.02
C SER A 16 -6.98 -17.49 -0.10
N ALA A 17 -8.27 -17.61 -0.40
CA ALA A 17 -9.18 -16.46 -0.43
C ALA A 17 -9.26 -15.80 0.94
N GLU A 18 -9.26 -16.61 2.01
CA GLU A 18 -9.29 -16.08 3.36
C GLU A 18 -8.06 -15.24 3.68
N GLU A 19 -6.89 -15.72 3.30
CA GLU A 19 -5.64 -14.98 3.50
C GLU A 19 -5.68 -13.67 2.73
N THR A 20 -6.20 -13.70 1.49
CA THR A 20 -6.34 -12.50 0.67
C THR A 20 -7.22 -11.47 1.35
N VAL A 21 -8.36 -11.89 1.89
CA VAL A 21 -9.26 -10.99 2.59
C VAL A 21 -8.60 -10.41 3.84
N ARG A 22 -7.87 -11.22 4.57
CA ARG A 22 -7.18 -10.75 5.78
C ARG A 22 -6.12 -9.72 5.46
N VAL A 23 -5.38 -9.92 4.37
CA VAL A 23 -4.37 -8.94 3.95
C VAL A 23 -5.05 -7.65 3.54
N ALA A 24 -6.15 -7.73 2.79
CA ALA A 24 -6.88 -6.53 2.38
C ALA A 24 -7.39 -5.75 3.59
N GLU A 25 -7.91 -6.45 4.59
CA GLU A 25 -8.39 -5.81 5.82
C GLU A 25 -7.24 -5.17 6.60
N ALA A 26 -6.12 -5.87 6.70
CA ALA A 26 -4.96 -5.35 7.41
C ALA A 26 -4.40 -4.10 6.72
N LEU A 27 -4.35 -4.11 5.39
CA LEU A 27 -3.90 -2.94 4.64
C LEU A 27 -4.86 -1.77 4.78
N THR A 28 -6.17 -2.04 4.80
CA THR A 28 -7.16 -0.99 5.00
C THR A 28 -6.96 -0.33 6.37
N ALA A 29 -6.77 -1.13 7.42
CA ALA A 29 -6.50 -0.59 8.75
C ALA A 29 -5.21 0.22 8.79
N PHE A 30 -4.17 -0.27 8.11
CA PHE A 30 -2.90 0.44 8.01
C PHE A 30 -3.08 1.82 7.34
N LEU A 31 -3.88 1.88 6.28
CA LEU A 31 -4.12 3.13 5.57
C LEU A 31 -4.90 4.10 6.45
N ILE A 32 -5.88 3.61 7.19
CA ILE A 32 -6.66 4.45 8.12
C ILE A 32 -5.73 5.03 9.20
N ASP A 33 -4.85 4.20 9.75
CA ASP A 33 -3.92 4.63 10.79
C ASP A 33 -2.96 5.72 10.30
N ASN A 34 -2.71 5.78 9.01
CA ASN A 34 -1.77 6.74 8.42
C ASN A 34 -2.48 7.84 7.62
N ASP A 35 -3.80 7.94 7.76
CA ASP A 35 -4.62 8.94 7.07
C ASP A 35 -4.51 8.86 5.55
N LEU A 36 -4.32 7.67 5.02
CA LEU A 36 -4.21 7.44 3.58
C LEU A 36 -5.47 6.81 2.99
N ASP A 37 -6.43 6.45 3.81
CA ASP A 37 -7.62 5.71 3.39
C ASP A 37 -8.49 6.50 2.41
N ARG A 38 -8.39 7.82 2.40
CA ARG A 38 -9.14 8.66 1.46
C ARG A 38 -8.52 8.69 0.08
N ASP A 39 -7.22 8.55 0.00
CA ASP A 39 -6.48 8.71 -1.25
C ASP A 39 -6.11 7.39 -1.88
N VAL A 40 -6.17 6.30 -1.12
CA VAL A 40 -5.73 4.99 -1.56
C VAL A 40 -6.91 4.02 -1.52
N VAL A 41 -7.07 3.28 -2.60
CA VAL A 41 -8.14 2.28 -2.73
C VAL A 41 -7.52 0.90 -2.67
N VAL A 42 -8.09 0.01 -1.87
CA VAL A 42 -7.64 -1.37 -1.76
C VAL A 42 -8.58 -2.26 -2.58
N THR A 43 -8.00 -3.04 -3.47
CA THR A 43 -8.73 -3.98 -4.30
C THR A 43 -8.17 -5.38 -4.04
N GLU A 44 -9.07 -6.33 -3.79
CA GLU A 44 -8.65 -7.72 -3.58
C GLU A 44 -9.10 -8.59 -4.74
N GLU A 45 -8.22 -9.52 -5.13
CA GLU A 45 -8.54 -10.52 -6.15
C GLU A 45 -8.31 -11.89 -5.52
N ALA A 46 -9.31 -12.37 -4.80
CA ALA A 46 -9.19 -13.60 -4.04
C ALA A 46 -8.88 -14.80 -4.94
N SER A 47 -9.44 -14.85 -6.13
CA SER A 47 -9.21 -15.94 -7.06
C SER A 47 -7.77 -15.97 -7.57
N ALA A 48 -7.10 -14.84 -7.59
CA ALA A 48 -5.71 -14.75 -8.04
C ALA A 48 -4.71 -14.73 -6.89
N GLY A 49 -5.18 -14.70 -5.64
CA GLY A 49 -4.31 -14.60 -4.47
C GLY A 49 -3.53 -13.30 -4.45
N ARG A 50 -4.20 -12.21 -4.76
CA ARG A 50 -3.53 -10.91 -4.93
C ARG A 50 -4.35 -9.79 -4.32
N VAL A 51 -3.64 -8.82 -3.73
CA VAL A 51 -4.25 -7.59 -3.23
C VAL A 51 -3.48 -6.42 -3.81
N PHE A 52 -4.21 -5.42 -4.25
CA PHE A 52 -3.62 -4.22 -4.82
C PHE A 52 -4.15 -3.00 -4.06
N ALA A 53 -3.26 -2.10 -3.69
CA ALA A 53 -3.63 -0.81 -3.10
C ALA A 53 -2.98 0.28 -3.93
N GLY A 54 -3.80 1.15 -4.49
CA GLY A 54 -3.32 2.22 -5.36
C GLY A 54 -3.98 3.55 -5.02
N SER A 55 -3.22 4.63 -5.15
CA SER A 55 -3.77 5.96 -4.88
C SER A 55 -4.57 6.45 -6.08
N ASP A 56 -5.80 6.91 -5.81
CA ASP A 56 -6.65 7.55 -6.82
C ASP A 56 -6.27 9.00 -7.01
N TYR A 57 -5.75 9.62 -5.95
CA TYR A 57 -5.39 11.03 -5.95
C TYR A 57 -3.97 11.19 -5.45
N PRO A 58 -3.26 12.24 -5.87
CA PRO A 58 -1.91 12.48 -5.36
C PRO A 58 -1.91 12.68 -3.85
N ILE A 59 -0.93 12.09 -3.20
CA ILE A 59 -0.74 12.22 -1.76
C ILE A 59 0.27 13.35 -1.55
N ILE A 60 -0.11 14.35 -0.77
CA ILE A 60 0.77 15.48 -0.48
C ILE A 60 1.62 15.15 0.73
N VAL A 61 2.92 15.15 0.55
CA VAL A 61 3.84 14.71 1.60
C VAL A 61 4.94 15.73 1.80
N THR A 62 5.26 16.02 3.07
CA THR A 62 6.48 16.72 3.43
C THR A 62 7.46 15.71 3.99
N ARG A 63 8.76 15.93 3.80
CA ARG A 63 9.81 15.03 4.27
C ARG A 63 9.62 13.62 3.72
N PHE A 64 9.48 13.53 2.42
CA PHE A 64 9.17 12.28 1.74
C PHE A 64 10.11 11.14 2.12
N GLY A 65 11.41 11.39 2.23
CA GLY A 65 12.38 10.33 2.48
C GLY A 65 12.09 9.55 3.75
N SER A 66 11.93 10.22 4.88
CA SER A 66 11.66 9.53 6.14
C SER A 66 10.23 8.99 6.18
N TRP A 67 9.29 9.69 5.58
CA TRP A 67 7.90 9.23 5.53
C TRP A 67 7.77 7.97 4.68
N SER A 68 8.40 7.94 3.50
CA SER A 68 8.30 6.80 2.62
C SER A 68 8.96 5.57 3.23
N ASP A 69 10.11 5.72 3.90
CA ASP A 69 10.76 4.62 4.57
C ASP A 69 9.86 4.01 5.65
N ARG A 70 9.21 4.86 6.42
CA ARG A 70 8.29 4.41 7.46
C ARG A 70 7.08 3.68 6.88
N ILE A 71 6.51 4.22 5.80
CA ILE A 71 5.35 3.61 5.16
C ILE A 71 5.72 2.28 4.52
N GLU A 72 6.87 2.21 3.86
CA GLU A 72 7.32 0.96 3.25
C GLU A 72 7.51 -0.13 4.30
N LYS A 73 8.22 0.20 5.37
CA LYS A 73 8.46 -0.76 6.43
C LYS A 73 7.16 -1.22 7.08
N ALA A 74 6.30 -0.27 7.39
CA ALA A 74 5.04 -0.58 8.06
C ALA A 74 4.13 -1.43 7.18
N SER A 75 4.10 -1.18 5.87
CA SER A 75 3.29 -1.97 4.96
C SER A 75 3.80 -3.40 4.86
N HIS A 76 5.12 -3.57 4.75
CA HIS A 76 5.72 -4.90 4.74
C HIS A 76 5.43 -5.66 6.03
N ASP A 77 5.58 -5.00 7.17
CA ASP A 77 5.31 -5.62 8.47
C ASP A 77 3.84 -6.01 8.59
N THR A 78 2.95 -5.15 8.11
CA THR A 78 1.51 -5.39 8.16
C THR A 78 1.14 -6.65 7.37
N VAL A 79 1.67 -6.77 6.15
CA VAL A 79 1.38 -7.92 5.31
C VAL A 79 2.00 -9.18 5.89
N ARG A 80 3.24 -9.11 6.35
CA ARG A 80 3.94 -10.28 6.87
C ARG A 80 3.33 -10.81 8.16
N ALA A 81 2.69 -9.95 8.92
CA ALA A 81 1.98 -10.38 10.13
C ALA A 81 0.81 -11.30 9.80
N VAL A 82 0.22 -11.12 8.61
CA VAL A 82 -0.92 -11.92 8.17
C VAL A 82 -0.49 -13.04 7.25
N ALA A 83 0.45 -12.74 6.33
CA ALA A 83 0.87 -13.67 5.28
C ALA A 83 2.39 -13.63 5.15
N PRO A 84 3.12 -14.36 5.98
CA PRO A 84 4.59 -14.28 5.99
C PRO A 84 5.25 -14.73 4.68
N ALA A 85 4.56 -15.52 3.88
CA ALA A 85 5.10 -16.00 2.62
C ALA A 85 4.73 -15.13 1.42
N ALA A 86 3.94 -14.09 1.63
CA ALA A 86 3.50 -13.23 0.54
C ALA A 86 4.62 -12.30 0.07
N ASP A 87 4.57 -11.96 -1.21
CA ASP A 87 5.48 -10.98 -1.79
C ASP A 87 4.82 -9.61 -1.78
N VAL A 88 5.55 -8.60 -1.33
CA VAL A 88 5.07 -7.22 -1.27
C VAL A 88 5.92 -6.38 -2.20
N ASP A 89 5.27 -5.67 -3.12
CA ASP A 89 5.94 -4.76 -4.03
C ASP A 89 5.30 -3.39 -3.88
N LEU A 90 6.03 -2.43 -3.38
CA LEU A 90 5.55 -1.08 -3.17
C LEU A 90 6.34 -0.13 -4.06
N ARG A 91 5.64 0.68 -4.81
CA ARG A 91 6.26 1.63 -5.74
C ARG A 91 5.68 3.01 -5.52
N TRP A 92 6.54 4.00 -5.73
CA TRP A 92 6.15 5.41 -5.67
C TRP A 92 6.22 6.00 -7.06
N SER A 93 5.27 6.87 -7.38
CA SER A 93 5.32 7.67 -8.59
C SER A 93 5.19 9.14 -8.19
N PHE A 94 5.90 10.01 -8.90
CA PHE A 94 5.91 11.43 -8.59
C PHE A 94 5.04 12.16 -9.60
N GLU A 95 4.17 13.01 -9.07
CA GLU A 95 3.19 13.70 -9.88
C GLU A 95 3.67 15.04 -10.38
N ASP A 96 4.87 15.45 -10.02
CA ASP A 96 5.33 16.74 -10.48
C ASP A 96 5.67 16.67 -11.95
N GLU A 97 5.46 17.54 -12.53
CA GLU A 97 5.79 17.69 -13.72
C GLU A 97 6.55 18.73 -14.12
N ASP A 98 7.13 19.03 -13.99
CA ASP A 98 7.73 19.97 -14.42
C ASP A 98 8.29 20.13 -15.33
N ASP A 99 8.15 20.11 -15.54
CA ASP A 99 8.44 20.34 -16.33
C ASP A 99 8.78 20.70 -16.72
#